data_ba1b7728c494b4138f1d4cac7046a17f
#
_entry.id   ba1b7728c494b4138f1d4cac7046a17f
#
_cell.length_a   1.000
_cell.length_b   1.000
_cell.length_c   1.000
_cell.angle_alpha   90.00
_cell.angle_beta   90.00
_cell.angle_gamma   90.00
#
_symmetry.space_group_name_H-M   'P 1'
#
loop_
_entity.id
_entity.type
_entity.pdbx_description
1 polymer ?
#
loop_
_entity_poly.entity_id
_entity_poly.type
_entity_poly.pdbx_seq_one_letter_code
_entity_poly.pdbx_strand_id
1 'polypeptide(L)'
;MDVKKLVEIIGADFYTGVPDSQLRALCDYMMDIYGIDAKHHLIGANEGNCAALAAGYHLATGKVPVVYTQNSGEGNIINPAASLLHEKVYGIPCIFLIGWRGEPGVHDEPQHIYQGEITLKLLED
;
A
#
# COMPACT_ATOMS: atom_id res chain seq x y z
N MET A 1 -4.70 -10.90 13.01
CA MET A 1 -5.64 -10.48 11.93
C MET A 1 -5.81 -11.61 10.94
N ASP A 2 -7.03 -11.90 10.57
CA ASP A 2 -7.33 -12.89 9.53
C ASP A 2 -7.20 -12.22 8.15
N VAL A 3 -6.10 -12.48 7.47
CA VAL A 3 -5.76 -11.86 6.18
C VAL A 3 -6.73 -12.29 5.07
N LYS A 4 -7.15 -13.56 5.06
CA LYS A 4 -8.12 -14.05 4.09
C LYS A 4 -9.44 -13.27 4.19
N LYS A 5 -9.92 -13.10 5.40
CA LYS A 5 -11.15 -12.33 5.66
C LYS A 5 -10.98 -10.86 5.28
N LEU A 6 -9.82 -10.25 5.57
CA LEU A 6 -9.53 -8.87 5.15
C LEU A 6 -9.61 -8.72 3.63
N VAL A 7 -8.94 -9.61 2.89
CA VAL A 7 -8.94 -9.59 1.42
C VAL A 7 -10.34 -9.81 0.84
N GLU A 8 -11.12 -10.72 1.42
CA GLU A 8 -12.52 -10.94 1.03
C GLU A 8 -13.39 -9.69 1.25
N ILE A 9 -13.22 -8.99 2.38
CA ILE A 9 -13.97 -7.75 2.68
C ILE A 9 -13.58 -6.63 1.73
N ILE A 10 -12.29 -6.45 1.46
CA ILE A 10 -11.80 -5.42 0.51
C ILE A 10 -12.34 -5.70 -0.89
N GLY A 11 -12.38 -6.95 -1.33
CA GLY A 11 -12.94 -7.35 -2.60
C GLY A 11 -12.22 -6.81 -3.84
N ALA A 12 -10.97 -6.35 -3.71
CA ALA A 12 -10.18 -5.86 -4.82
C ALA A 12 -9.56 -7.02 -5.62
N ASP A 13 -9.38 -6.79 -6.93
CA ASP A 13 -8.80 -7.78 -7.84
C ASP A 13 -7.31 -7.55 -8.09
N PHE A 14 -6.77 -6.39 -7.73
CA PHE A 14 -5.38 -6.05 -7.98
C PHE A 14 -4.71 -5.45 -6.74
N TYR A 15 -3.54 -6.01 -6.44
CA TYR A 15 -2.67 -5.62 -5.34
C TYR A 15 -1.27 -5.34 -5.88
N THR A 16 -0.66 -4.26 -5.44
CA THR A 16 0.75 -4.00 -5.69
C THR A 16 1.40 -3.38 -4.46
N GLY A 17 2.67 -3.60 -4.26
CA GLY A 17 3.33 -3.05 -3.09
C GLY A 17 4.80 -3.39 -3.01
N VAL A 18 5.41 -2.91 -1.94
CA VAL A 18 6.77 -3.25 -1.52
C VAL A 18 6.65 -4.11 -0.26
N PRO A 19 7.13 -5.36 -0.26
CA PRO A 19 7.00 -6.26 0.88
C PRO A 19 7.59 -5.69 2.16
N ASP A 20 6.89 -5.92 3.26
CA ASP A 20 7.30 -5.51 4.61
C ASP A 20 6.99 -6.60 5.63
N SER A 21 7.81 -6.69 6.68
CA SER A 21 7.66 -7.69 7.74
C SER A 21 6.36 -7.55 8.53
N GLN A 22 5.84 -6.33 8.73
CA GLN A 22 4.53 -6.11 9.37
C GLN A 22 3.36 -6.60 8.52
N LEU A 23 3.55 -6.62 7.21
CA LEU A 23 2.56 -7.08 6.23
C LEU A 23 2.85 -8.49 5.72
N ARG A 24 3.74 -9.23 6.39
CA ARG A 24 4.17 -10.56 5.95
C ARG A 24 3.01 -11.49 5.66
N ALA A 25 2.01 -11.55 6.54
CA ALA A 25 0.85 -12.41 6.34
C ALA A 25 0.07 -12.05 5.06
N LEU A 26 -0.05 -10.76 4.74
CA LEU A 26 -0.67 -10.30 3.50
C LEU A 26 0.19 -10.67 2.29
N CYS A 27 1.49 -10.39 2.36
CA CYS A 27 2.41 -10.70 1.26
C CYS A 27 2.45 -12.20 0.95
N ASP A 28 2.55 -13.04 1.98
CA ASP A 28 2.54 -14.50 1.84
C ASP A 28 1.22 -14.97 1.22
N TYR A 29 0.08 -14.42 1.67
CA TYR A 29 -1.23 -14.76 1.13
C TYR A 29 -1.37 -14.36 -0.34
N MET A 30 -0.91 -13.17 -0.73
CA MET A 30 -0.90 -12.74 -2.13
C MET A 30 -0.03 -13.64 -3.01
N MET A 31 1.14 -14.03 -2.52
CA MET A 31 2.02 -14.95 -3.24
C MET A 31 1.39 -16.35 -3.39
N ASP A 32 0.68 -16.83 -2.37
CA ASP A 32 0.01 -18.13 -2.40
C ASP A 32 -1.16 -18.18 -3.40
N ILE A 33 -1.99 -17.13 -3.46
CA ILE A 33 -3.17 -17.12 -4.31
C ILE A 33 -2.92 -16.65 -5.74
N TYR A 34 -1.98 -15.72 -5.95
CA TYR A 34 -1.71 -15.12 -7.25
C TYR A 34 -0.27 -15.30 -7.74
N GLY A 35 0.72 -15.42 -6.84
CA GLY A 35 2.13 -15.30 -7.21
C GLY A 35 2.41 -13.89 -7.74
N ILE A 36 3.25 -13.79 -8.76
CA ILE A 36 3.47 -12.57 -9.54
C ILE A 36 2.66 -12.68 -10.83
N ASP A 37 1.65 -11.85 -10.95
CA ASP A 37 0.69 -11.87 -12.04
C ASP A 37 0.29 -10.44 -12.40
N ALA A 38 0.56 -10.01 -13.62
CA ALA A 38 0.29 -8.66 -14.11
C ALA A 38 -1.19 -8.22 -13.98
N LYS A 39 -2.13 -9.17 -13.85
CA LYS A 39 -3.55 -8.89 -13.68
C LYS A 39 -3.97 -8.77 -12.22
N HIS A 40 -3.22 -9.35 -11.28
CA HIS A 40 -3.67 -9.51 -9.89
C HIS A 40 -2.66 -9.05 -8.85
N HIS A 41 -1.36 -9.29 -9.04
CA HIS A 41 -0.35 -8.97 -8.02
C HIS A 41 1.03 -8.68 -8.62
N LEU A 42 1.51 -7.48 -8.40
CA LEU A 42 2.86 -7.06 -8.79
C LEU A 42 3.61 -6.46 -7.60
N ILE A 43 4.89 -6.82 -7.48
CA ILE A 43 5.83 -6.16 -6.56
C ILE A 43 6.48 -5.00 -7.31
N GLY A 44 6.37 -3.80 -6.76
CA GLY A 44 6.96 -2.60 -7.35
C GLY A 44 8.42 -2.41 -6.97
N ALA A 45 9.15 -1.62 -7.77
CA ALA A 45 10.53 -1.25 -7.48
C ALA A 45 10.64 -0.31 -6.27
N ASN A 46 9.62 0.54 -6.06
CA ASN A 46 9.42 1.37 -4.87
C ASN A 46 7.93 1.74 -4.75
N GLU A 47 7.56 2.40 -3.67
CA GLU A 47 6.17 2.72 -3.35
C GLU A 47 5.53 3.70 -4.35
N GLY A 48 6.31 4.65 -4.87
CA GLY A 48 5.85 5.56 -5.93
C GLY A 48 5.49 4.82 -7.22
N ASN A 49 6.28 3.80 -7.60
CA ASN A 49 5.95 2.91 -8.72
C ASN A 49 4.65 2.13 -8.46
N CYS A 50 4.43 1.67 -7.24
CA CYS A 50 3.19 0.99 -6.88
C CYS A 50 1.97 1.90 -7.04
N ALA A 51 2.05 3.16 -6.62
CA ALA A 51 0.99 4.14 -6.83
C ALA A 51 0.71 4.38 -8.32
N ALA A 52 1.76 4.43 -9.16
CA ALA A 52 1.60 4.58 -10.61
C ALA A 52 0.98 3.33 -11.26
N LEU A 53 1.40 2.12 -10.85
CA LEU A 53 0.78 0.86 -11.30
C LEU A 53 -0.71 0.80 -10.92
N ALA A 54 -1.04 1.19 -9.69
CA ALA A 54 -2.41 1.27 -9.21
C ALA A 54 -3.25 2.25 -10.04
N ALA A 55 -2.71 3.43 -10.33
CA ALA A 55 -3.36 4.41 -11.19
C ALA A 55 -3.64 3.86 -12.59
N GLY A 56 -2.65 3.22 -13.21
CA GLY A 56 -2.80 2.59 -14.52
C GLY A 56 -3.85 1.48 -14.53
N TYR A 57 -3.88 0.65 -13.50
CA TYR A 57 -4.89 -0.39 -13.33
C TYR A 57 -6.32 0.21 -13.26
N HIS A 58 -6.51 1.25 -12.46
CA HIS A 58 -7.81 1.92 -12.36
C HIS A 58 -8.25 2.53 -13.69
N LEU A 59 -7.34 3.24 -14.37
CA LEU A 59 -7.63 3.85 -15.67
C LEU A 59 -8.00 2.80 -16.73
N ALA A 60 -7.39 1.63 -16.68
CA ALA A 60 -7.66 0.55 -17.63
C ALA A 60 -8.95 -0.23 -17.32
N THR A 61 -9.33 -0.38 -16.06
CA THR A 61 -10.40 -1.29 -15.63
C THR A 61 -11.60 -0.60 -14.97
N GLY A 62 -11.44 0.61 -14.47
CA GLY A 62 -12.41 1.29 -13.61
C GLY A 62 -12.52 0.72 -12.19
N LYS A 63 -11.72 -0.30 -11.86
CA LYS A 63 -11.73 -0.96 -10.54
C LYS A 63 -10.78 -0.26 -9.56
N VAL A 64 -11.04 -0.43 -8.26
CA VAL A 64 -10.21 0.15 -7.20
C VAL A 64 -9.07 -0.80 -6.82
N PRO A 65 -7.81 -0.39 -7.02
CA PRO A 65 -6.64 -1.18 -6.65
C PRO A 65 -6.28 -1.03 -5.17
N VAL A 66 -5.41 -1.94 -4.70
CA VAL A 66 -4.79 -1.87 -3.38
C VAL A 66 -3.28 -1.71 -3.52
N VAL A 67 -2.72 -0.77 -2.77
CA VAL A 67 -1.27 -0.61 -2.58
C VAL A 67 -0.94 -0.96 -1.14
N TYR A 68 0.04 -1.83 -0.92
CA TYR A 68 0.53 -2.15 0.40
C TYR A 68 2.00 -1.72 0.57
N THR A 69 2.32 -1.19 1.73
CA THR A 69 3.66 -0.67 2.03
C THR A 69 3.94 -0.59 3.52
N GLN A 70 5.20 -0.50 3.89
CA GLN A 70 5.60 -0.04 5.21
C GLN A 70 5.36 1.48 5.32
N ASN A 71 5.11 2.00 6.52
CA ASN A 71 4.94 3.44 6.74
C ASN A 71 6.14 4.29 6.30
N SER A 72 7.36 3.74 6.32
CA SER A 72 8.54 4.42 5.75
C SER A 72 8.41 4.70 4.24
N GLY A 73 7.56 3.97 3.55
CA GLY A 73 7.27 4.18 2.12
C GLY A 73 6.31 5.33 1.83
N GLU A 74 5.64 5.89 2.83
CA GLU A 74 4.70 7.01 2.65
C GLU A 74 5.37 8.20 1.97
N GLY A 75 6.62 8.51 2.31
CA GLY A 75 7.38 9.58 1.68
C GLY A 75 7.50 9.44 0.16
N ASN A 76 7.59 8.22 -0.35
CA ASN A 76 7.64 7.93 -1.78
C ASN A 76 6.26 8.03 -2.46
N ILE A 77 5.19 8.02 -1.67
CA ILE A 77 3.80 8.10 -2.16
C ILE A 77 3.29 9.55 -2.19
N ILE A 78 3.87 10.46 -1.41
CA ILE A 78 3.40 11.85 -1.31
C ILE A 78 3.25 12.50 -2.69
N ASN A 79 4.29 12.44 -3.52
CA ASN A 79 4.21 13.04 -4.85
C ASN A 79 3.13 12.41 -5.73
N PRO A 80 3.08 11.09 -5.97
CA PRO A 80 2.00 10.51 -6.77
C PRO A 80 0.62 10.67 -6.13
N ALA A 81 0.49 10.69 -4.81
CA ALA A 81 -0.77 10.99 -4.17
C ALA A 81 -1.28 12.39 -4.52
N ALA A 82 -0.43 13.41 -4.38
CA ALA A 82 -0.78 14.80 -4.64
C ALA A 82 -0.89 15.16 -6.12
N SER A 83 -0.03 14.59 -6.99
CA SER A 83 0.10 15.00 -8.39
C SER A 83 -0.53 14.04 -9.40
N LEU A 84 -1.02 12.87 -8.96
CA LEU A 84 -1.64 11.87 -9.81
C LEU A 84 -2.99 11.41 -9.26
N LEU A 85 -3.05 10.90 -8.01
CA LEU A 85 -4.24 10.27 -7.47
C LEU A 85 -5.30 11.27 -6.99
N HIS A 86 -4.88 12.44 -6.48
CA HIS A 86 -5.75 13.42 -5.84
C HIS A 86 -6.94 13.83 -6.73
N GLU A 87 -8.09 14.11 -6.11
CA GLU A 87 -9.34 14.48 -6.78
C GLU A 87 -9.23 15.70 -7.70
N LYS A 88 -8.34 16.67 -7.36
CA LYS A 88 -8.07 17.86 -8.17
C LYS A 88 -7.18 17.59 -9.38
N VAL A 89 -6.70 16.37 -9.56
CA VAL A 89 -5.86 15.97 -10.71
C VAL A 89 -6.61 14.93 -11.54
N TYR A 90 -6.44 13.64 -11.28
CA TYR A 90 -7.17 12.59 -12.01
C TYR A 90 -8.28 11.92 -11.19
N GLY A 91 -8.32 12.13 -9.87
CA GLY A 91 -9.34 11.56 -8.99
C GLY A 91 -9.34 10.04 -8.98
N ILE A 92 -8.16 9.43 -8.88
CA ILE A 92 -8.00 7.98 -8.93
C ILE A 92 -8.14 7.38 -7.54
N PRO A 93 -9.18 6.56 -7.27
CA PRO A 93 -9.34 5.90 -5.98
C PRO A 93 -8.28 4.79 -5.81
N CYS A 94 -7.72 4.69 -4.62
CA CYS A 94 -6.78 3.65 -4.24
C CYS A 94 -6.91 3.34 -2.75
N ILE A 95 -6.86 2.06 -2.38
CA ILE A 95 -6.80 1.63 -1.00
C ILE A 95 -5.33 1.42 -0.62
N PHE A 96 -4.88 2.08 0.45
CA PHE A 96 -3.54 1.88 0.99
C PHE A 96 -3.60 1.02 2.25
N LEU A 97 -2.84 -0.06 2.26
CA LEU A 97 -2.60 -0.90 3.44
C LEU A 97 -1.18 -0.62 3.94
N ILE A 98 -1.09 0.03 5.09
CA ILE A 98 0.18 0.53 5.61
C ILE A 98 0.55 -0.25 6.86
N GLY A 99 1.70 -0.93 6.81
CA GLY A 99 2.30 -1.56 7.98
C GLY A 99 2.93 -0.51 8.89
N TRP A 100 2.40 -0.35 10.09
CA TRP A 100 2.84 0.68 11.02
C TRP A 100 4.01 0.20 11.87
N ARG A 101 5.24 0.44 11.40
CA ARG A 101 6.47 0.25 12.16
C ARG A 101 6.68 1.45 13.10
N GLY A 102 7.19 1.16 14.30
CA GLY A 102 7.42 2.19 15.30
C GLY A 102 6.14 2.83 15.86
N GLU A 103 5.04 2.10 15.88
CA GLU A 103 3.79 2.56 16.51
C GLU A 103 4.06 2.98 17.95
N PRO A 104 3.62 4.19 18.39
CA PRO A 104 3.84 4.65 19.75
C PRO A 104 3.32 3.65 20.79
N GLY A 105 4.20 3.30 21.76
CA GLY A 105 3.88 2.31 22.79
C GLY A 105 4.13 0.86 22.42
N VAL A 106 4.53 0.57 21.19
CA VAL A 106 4.93 -0.76 20.72
C VAL A 106 6.45 -0.80 20.53
N HIS A 107 7.09 -1.85 21.08
CA HIS A 107 8.54 -2.01 20.90
C HIS A 107 8.90 -2.28 19.44
N ASP A 108 9.85 -1.51 18.92
CA ASP A 108 10.39 -1.69 17.56
C ASP A 108 11.85 -1.21 17.52
N GLU A 109 12.52 -1.43 16.39
CA GLU A 109 13.90 -1.01 16.18
C GLU A 109 14.02 0.52 16.16
N PRO A 110 15.13 1.10 16.68
CA PRO A 110 15.30 2.54 16.85
C PRO A 110 15.03 3.37 15.58
N GLN A 111 15.40 2.86 14.41
CA GLN A 111 15.21 3.53 13.13
C GLN A 111 13.73 3.70 12.73
N HIS A 112 12.82 2.95 13.35
CA HIS A 112 11.39 3.03 13.07
C HIS A 112 10.62 3.97 14.00
N ILE A 113 11.18 4.36 15.15
CA ILE A 113 10.44 5.08 16.19
C ILE A 113 9.90 6.41 15.69
N TYR A 114 10.76 7.29 15.18
CA TYR A 114 10.33 8.61 14.69
C TYR A 114 9.40 8.50 13.47
N GLN A 115 9.67 7.56 12.58
CA GLN A 115 8.80 7.29 11.43
C GLN A 115 7.39 6.88 11.91
N GLY A 116 7.31 6.06 12.96
CA GLY A 116 6.03 5.66 13.56
C GLY A 116 5.26 6.83 14.19
N GLU A 117 5.97 7.78 14.81
CA GLU A 117 5.37 8.97 15.43
C GLU A 117 4.72 9.92 14.41
N ILE A 118 5.31 10.04 13.21
CA ILE A 118 4.83 10.98 12.19
C ILE A 118 3.82 10.35 11.20
N THR A 119 3.67 9.02 11.21
CA THR A 119 2.84 8.27 10.25
C THR A 119 1.43 8.86 10.11
N LEU A 120 0.69 9.00 11.20
CA LEU A 120 -0.68 9.50 11.13
C LEU A 120 -0.77 10.94 10.62
N LYS A 121 0.20 11.78 10.96
CA LYS A 121 0.23 13.17 10.48
C LYS A 121 0.43 13.24 8.96
N LEU A 122 1.26 12.36 8.41
CA LEU A 122 1.47 12.29 6.96
C LEU A 122 0.22 11.80 6.22
N LEU A 123 -0.61 10.97 6.87
CA LEU A 123 -1.85 10.46 6.29
C LEU A 123 -3.04 11.44 6.41
N GLU A 124 -2.98 12.39 7.36
CA GLU A 124 -4.02 13.40 7.56
C GLU A 124 -3.94 14.58 6.58
N ASP A 125 -2.76 14.87 6.08
CA ASP A 125 -2.51 15.97 5.15
C ASP A 125 -2.74 15.54 3.69
#